data_54e64c4b8563ea205777bcc7e2f746b2
#
_entry.id   54e64c4b8563ea205777bcc7e2f746b2
#
_cell.length_a   1.000
_cell.length_b   1.000
_cell.length_c   1.000
_cell.angle_alpha   90.00
_cell.angle_beta   90.00
_cell.angle_gamma   90.00
#
_symmetry.space_group_name_H-M   'P 1'
#
loop_
_entity.id
_entity.type
_entity.pdbx_description
1 polymer ?
#
loop_
_entity_poly.entity_id
_entity_poly.type
_entity_poly.pdbx_seq_one_letter_code
_entity_poly.pdbx_strand_id
1 'polypeptide(L)'
;MLNRTKPQASPDEAFTELDQYLLDELVPDKPAQHPAAPLAHYIVKLARLGGYLARTHDPPPGNTVIWRGISRLTDIELGIMIGVQLVGN
;
A
#
# COMPACT_ATOMS: atom_id res chain seq x y z
N MET A 1 11.81 -6.04 -16.65
CA MET A 1 10.98 -5.52 -16.45
C MET A 1 9.84 -5.57 -15.61
N LEU A 2 9.86 -4.82 -14.67
CA LEU A 2 8.89 -4.80 -13.64
C LEU A 2 7.60 -4.21 -14.04
N ASN A 3 7.60 -3.47 -15.12
CA ASN A 3 6.38 -2.87 -15.58
C ASN A 3 5.40 -3.90 -16.09
N ARG A 4 5.75 -5.17 -16.01
CA ARG A 4 4.83 -6.21 -16.40
C ARG A 4 4.06 -6.79 -15.26
N THR A 5 4.10 -6.20 -14.10
CA THR A 5 3.36 -6.70 -12.95
C THR A 5 1.89 -6.78 -13.29
N LYS A 6 1.30 -7.93 -13.10
CA LYS A 6 -0.10 -8.15 -13.41
C LYS A 6 -0.96 -7.87 -12.18
N PRO A 7 -2.18 -7.37 -12.37
CA PRO A 7 -3.07 -7.12 -11.22
C PRO A 7 -3.34 -8.38 -10.40
N GLN A 8 -3.32 -9.55 -11.03
CA GLN A 8 -3.55 -10.80 -10.32
C GLN A 8 -2.31 -11.36 -9.65
N ALA A 9 -1.16 -10.70 -9.83
CA ALA A 9 0.07 -11.17 -9.22
C ALA A 9 -0.06 -11.14 -7.71
N SER A 10 0.76 -11.95 -7.06
CA SER A 10 0.80 -11.95 -5.60
C SER A 10 1.32 -10.62 -5.09
N PRO A 11 0.75 -10.07 -4.01
CA PRO A 11 1.30 -8.86 -3.40
C PRO A 11 2.77 -8.99 -3.03
N ASP A 12 3.23 -10.21 -2.77
CA ASP A 12 4.63 -10.44 -2.40
C ASP A 12 5.60 -10.02 -3.50
N GLU A 13 5.14 -9.88 -4.73
CA GLU A 13 6.00 -9.46 -5.83
C GLU A 13 6.34 -7.97 -5.76
N ALA A 14 5.53 -7.18 -5.06
CA ALA A 14 5.74 -5.73 -4.98
C ALA A 14 5.84 -5.22 -3.54
N PHE A 15 5.29 -5.96 -2.58
CA PHE A 15 5.21 -5.52 -1.19
C PHE A 15 5.80 -6.57 -0.28
N THR A 16 6.60 -6.12 0.69
CA THR A 16 7.10 -7.02 1.72
C THR A 16 5.98 -7.36 2.69
N GLU A 17 6.22 -8.32 3.57
CA GLU A 17 5.25 -8.65 4.60
C GLU A 17 4.96 -7.46 5.49
N LEU A 18 5.99 -6.69 5.80
CA LEU A 18 5.78 -5.48 6.61
C LEU A 18 4.92 -4.46 5.87
N ASP A 19 5.18 -4.26 4.57
CA ASP A 19 4.35 -3.37 3.76
C ASP A 19 2.88 -3.78 3.83
N GLN A 20 2.62 -5.05 3.64
CA GLN A 20 1.25 -5.56 3.63
C GLN A 20 0.60 -5.41 5.00
N TYR A 21 1.34 -5.72 6.05
CA TYR A 21 0.83 -5.56 7.41
C TYR A 21 0.46 -4.10 7.68
N LEU A 22 1.35 -3.18 7.33
CA LEU A 22 1.11 -1.77 7.58
C LEU A 22 -0.07 -1.25 6.76
N LEU A 23 -0.15 -1.64 5.50
CA LEU A 23 -1.27 -1.21 4.67
C LEU A 23 -2.60 -1.75 5.20
N ASP A 24 -2.62 -2.98 5.68
CA ASP A 24 -3.83 -3.53 6.25
C ASP A 24 -4.25 -2.80 7.53
N GLU A 25 -3.26 -2.41 8.34
CA GLU A 25 -3.56 -1.71 9.60
C GLU A 25 -3.90 -0.24 9.39
N LEU A 26 -3.18 0.42 8.51
CA LEU A 26 -3.35 1.85 8.31
C LEU A 26 -4.49 2.19 7.37
N VAL A 27 -4.79 1.31 6.44
CA VAL A 27 -5.81 1.54 5.43
C VAL A 27 -6.73 0.32 5.40
N PRO A 28 -7.67 0.22 6.33
CA PRO A 28 -8.58 -0.92 6.37
C PRO A 28 -9.45 -0.97 5.12
N ASP A 29 -9.91 -2.17 4.79
CA ASP A 29 -10.79 -2.34 3.66
C ASP A 29 -12.12 -1.63 3.89
N LYS A 30 -12.67 -1.06 2.84
CA LYS A 30 -14.01 -0.51 2.91
C LYS A 30 -15.02 -1.64 2.84
N PRO A 31 -16.12 -1.56 3.61
CA PRO A 31 -17.07 -2.66 3.66
C PRO A 31 -17.64 -3.08 2.32
N ALA A 32 -17.78 -2.13 1.40
CA ALA A 32 -18.39 -2.42 0.10
C ALA A 32 -17.37 -2.84 -0.94
N GLN A 33 -16.09 -2.90 -0.60
CA GLN A 33 -15.08 -3.23 -1.56
C GLN A 33 -14.87 -4.72 -1.68
N HIS A 34 -14.79 -5.20 -2.91
CA HIS A 34 -14.42 -6.57 -3.17
C HIS A 34 -13.01 -6.58 -3.74
N PRO A 35 -12.05 -7.23 -3.10
CA PRO A 35 -10.71 -7.29 -3.65
C PRO A 35 -10.72 -8.16 -4.89
N ALA A 36 -10.65 -7.52 -6.04
CA ALA A 36 -10.67 -8.25 -7.30
C ALA A 36 -9.39 -9.02 -7.52
N ALA A 37 -8.26 -8.43 -7.18
CA ALA A 37 -6.96 -9.03 -7.38
C ALA A 37 -6.05 -8.60 -6.24
N PRO A 38 -5.24 -9.53 -5.70
CA PRO A 38 -4.47 -9.20 -4.49
C PRO A 38 -3.52 -8.03 -4.66
N LEU A 39 -2.76 -7.99 -5.76
CA LEU A 39 -1.81 -6.90 -5.94
C LEU A 39 -2.53 -5.58 -6.18
N ALA A 40 -3.56 -5.56 -7.01
CA ALA A 40 -4.31 -4.34 -7.27
C ALA A 40 -4.96 -3.82 -5.99
N HIS A 41 -5.40 -4.71 -5.12
CA HIS A 41 -5.98 -4.35 -3.85
C HIS A 41 -4.98 -3.56 -2.99
N TYR A 42 -3.74 -4.04 -2.90
CA TYR A 42 -2.72 -3.33 -2.12
C TYR A 42 -2.25 -2.05 -2.79
N ILE A 43 -2.25 -1.99 -4.11
CA ILE A 43 -1.92 -0.75 -4.81
C ILE A 43 -2.96 0.33 -4.48
N VAL A 44 -4.24 -0.03 -4.41
CA VAL A 44 -5.28 0.91 -4.02
C VAL A 44 -5.08 1.35 -2.57
N LYS A 45 -4.72 0.43 -1.67
CA LYS A 45 -4.44 0.81 -0.29
C LYS A 45 -3.27 1.79 -0.22
N LEU A 46 -2.22 1.53 -0.99
CA LEU A 46 -1.07 2.42 -1.03
C LEU A 46 -1.48 3.81 -1.51
N ALA A 47 -2.29 3.88 -2.56
CA ALA A 47 -2.78 5.15 -3.07
C ALA A 47 -3.66 5.88 -2.03
N ARG A 48 -4.48 5.13 -1.30
CA ARG A 48 -5.32 5.72 -0.25
C ARG A 48 -4.46 6.31 0.86
N LEU A 49 -3.36 5.66 1.19
CA LEU A 49 -2.42 6.22 2.15
C LEU A 49 -1.86 7.54 1.65
N GLY A 50 -1.74 7.69 0.33
CA GLY A 50 -1.28 8.91 -0.30
C GLY A 50 -2.37 9.95 -0.57
N GLY A 51 -3.59 9.69 -0.14
CA GLY A 51 -4.68 10.66 -0.27
C GLY A 51 -5.76 10.32 -1.27
N TYR A 52 -5.64 9.20 -1.96
CA TYR A 52 -6.67 8.78 -2.92
C TYR A 52 -7.95 8.41 -2.18
N LEU A 53 -9.10 8.90 -2.65
CA LEU A 53 -10.35 8.70 -1.94
C LEU A 53 -11.02 7.37 -2.26
N ALA A 54 -10.73 6.81 -3.41
CA ALA A 54 -11.28 5.52 -3.83
C ALA A 54 -12.82 5.49 -3.81
N ARG A 55 -13.43 6.59 -4.28
CA ARG A 55 -14.89 6.65 -4.38
C ARG A 55 -15.35 5.86 -5.59
N THR A 56 -16.63 5.50 -5.59
CA THR A 56 -17.20 4.64 -6.63
C THR A 56 -16.91 5.13 -8.04
N HIS A 57 -16.98 6.44 -8.24
CA HIS A 57 -16.80 7.01 -9.58
C HIS A 57 -15.42 7.61 -9.80
N ASP A 58 -14.49 7.40 -8.87
CA ASP A 58 -13.14 7.92 -9.04
C ASP A 58 -12.40 7.10 -10.09
N PRO A 59 -11.55 7.75 -10.88
CA PRO A 59 -10.69 7.01 -11.79
C PRO A 59 -9.68 6.19 -11.00
N PRO A 60 -8.99 5.25 -11.65
CA PRO A 60 -7.91 4.53 -10.97
C PRO A 60 -6.88 5.50 -10.40
N PRO A 61 -6.19 5.12 -9.33
CA PRO A 61 -5.21 6.02 -8.72
C PRO A 61 -4.09 6.37 -9.70
N GLY A 62 -3.76 7.65 -9.74
CA GLY A 62 -2.68 8.14 -10.57
C GLY A 62 -1.34 8.05 -9.87
N ASN A 63 -0.30 8.42 -10.61
CA ASN A 63 1.06 8.30 -10.09
C ASN A 63 1.32 9.17 -8.87
N THR A 64 0.71 10.36 -8.82
CA THR A 64 0.96 11.29 -7.72
C THR A 64 0.57 10.69 -6.38
N VAL A 65 -0.65 10.13 -6.29
CA VAL A 65 -1.08 9.55 -5.01
C VAL A 65 -0.33 8.27 -4.68
N ILE A 66 0.07 7.51 -5.69
CA ILE A 66 0.87 6.31 -5.46
C ILE A 66 2.24 6.69 -4.89
N TRP A 67 2.90 7.69 -5.48
CA TRP A 67 4.19 8.15 -4.96
C TRP A 67 4.08 8.72 -3.56
N ARG A 68 3.01 9.45 -3.27
CA ARG A 68 2.78 9.93 -1.92
C ARG A 68 2.59 8.78 -0.94
N GLY A 69 1.87 7.75 -1.37
CA GLY A 69 1.68 6.56 -0.55
C GLY A 69 2.99 5.86 -0.26
N ILE A 70 3.84 5.71 -1.29
CA ILE A 70 5.16 5.11 -1.13
C ILE A 70 6.00 5.90 -0.14
N SER A 71 6.01 7.23 -0.28
CA SER A 71 6.78 8.08 0.63
C SER A 71 6.32 7.92 2.07
N ARG A 72 5.01 7.93 2.29
CA ARG A 72 4.47 7.78 3.64
C ARG A 72 4.78 6.42 4.22
N LEU A 73 4.63 5.38 3.42
CA LEU A 73 4.92 4.04 3.88
C LEU A 73 6.39 3.89 4.23
N THR A 74 7.27 4.43 3.40
CA THR A 74 8.71 4.40 3.65
C THR A 74 9.05 5.13 4.94
N ASP A 75 8.45 6.28 5.18
CA ASP A 75 8.69 7.04 6.40
C ASP A 75 8.24 6.26 7.64
N ILE A 76 7.10 5.59 7.55
CA ILE A 76 6.59 4.80 8.65
C ILE A 76 7.52 3.62 8.93
N GLU A 77 7.98 2.96 7.89
CA GLU A 77 8.89 1.83 8.04
C GLU A 77 10.23 2.26 8.62
N LEU A 78 10.72 3.40 8.19
CA LEU A 78 11.95 3.94 8.75
C LEU A 78 11.78 4.23 10.23
N GLY A 79 10.65 4.80 10.62
CA GLY A 79 10.36 5.05 12.03
C GLY A 79 10.33 3.76 12.84
N ILE A 80 9.75 2.71 12.29
CA ILE A 80 9.70 1.42 12.95
C ILE A 80 11.10 0.85 13.13
N MET A 81 11.93 0.93 12.09
CA MET A 81 13.30 0.43 12.17
C MET A 81 14.09 1.15 13.24
N ILE A 82 13.97 2.47 13.31
CA ILE A 82 14.67 3.24 14.33
C ILE A 82 14.15 2.86 15.71
N GLY A 83 12.84 2.70 15.86
CA GLY A 83 12.24 2.31 17.12
C GLY A 83 12.73 0.94 17.60
N VAL A 84 12.83 -0.01 16.67
CA VAL A 84 13.31 -1.34 17.01
C VAL A 84 14.77 -1.28 17.47
N GLN A 85 15.59 -0.48 16.81
CA GLN A 85 16.98 -0.33 17.21
C GLN A 85 17.12 0.29 18.60
N LEU A 86 16.27 1.25 18.91
CA LEU A 86 16.31 1.89 20.23
C LEU A 86 15.84 0.98 21.35
N VAL A 87 14.81 0.18 21.05
CA VAL A 87 14.20 -0.65 22.08
C VAL A 87 14.83 -2.03 22.11
N GLY A 88 15.30 -2.51 20.98
CA GLY A 88 15.82 -3.86 20.86
C GLY A 88 17.20 -4.04 21.42
N ASN A 89 17.83 -2.98 21.85
CA ASN A 89 19.12 -3.08 22.48
C ASN A 89 18.96 -3.02 23.97
#